data_f897b9eeb609382eec1a224cbd7b94e4
#
_entry.id   f897b9eeb609382eec1a224cbd7b94e4
#
_cell.length_a   1.000
_cell.length_b   1.000
_cell.length_c   1.000
_cell.angle_alpha   90.00
_cell.angle_beta   90.00
_cell.angle_gamma   90.00
#
_symmetry.space_group_name_H-M   'P 1'
#
loop_
_entity.id
_entity.type
_entity.pdbx_description
1 polymer ?
#
loop_
_entity_poly.entity_id
_entity_poly.type
_entity_poly.pdbx_seq_one_letter_code
_entity_poly.pdbx_strand_id
1 'polypeptide(L)'
;AAEQIMSVHGGIFPNTYKEIRELPGVGDYTAGAVASIAFGLPTPAVDGNVLRVVARITGDEGDISTPAMKKRVTEALAQVIPLDAPGAYNQALMELGAMVCLPNGAPLCEKCPAAHLCAAYQQGRTGELPVKAPKKSRREEERTVYLLFWEDCVALRRRPAKGLLAGLWEYPNAPAGEDALSQWGLHPVKTERAGTAR
;
A
#
# COMPACT_ATOMS: atom_id res chain seq x y z
N ALA A 1 2.28 16.79 4.34
CA ALA A 1 3.72 16.94 4.03
C ALA A 1 4.04 18.37 3.58
N ALA A 2 3.44 18.91 2.50
CA ALA A 2 3.79 20.23 1.94
C ALA A 2 3.70 21.37 2.97
N GLU A 3 2.60 21.46 3.72
CA GLU A 3 2.46 22.44 4.81
C GLU A 3 3.60 22.36 5.84
N GLN A 4 3.97 21.14 6.24
CA GLN A 4 5.05 20.94 7.22
C GLN A 4 6.41 21.34 6.63
N ILE A 5 6.67 21.01 5.35
CA ILE A 5 7.90 21.46 4.69
C ILE A 5 7.98 22.98 4.68
N MET A 6 6.88 23.67 4.39
CA MET A 6 6.86 25.14 4.40
C MET A 6 7.00 25.73 5.81
N SER A 7 6.26 25.21 6.80
CA SER A 7 6.16 25.82 8.13
C SER A 7 7.29 25.39 9.08
N VAL A 8 7.80 24.15 8.99
CA VAL A 8 8.80 23.60 9.91
C VAL A 8 10.19 23.60 9.28
N HIS A 9 10.28 23.28 7.98
CA HIS A 9 11.55 23.15 7.28
C HIS A 9 11.89 24.38 6.40
N GLY A 10 11.13 25.49 6.51
CA GLY A 10 11.41 26.74 5.79
C GLY A 10 11.35 26.62 4.27
N GLY A 11 10.54 25.67 3.74
CA GLY A 11 10.41 25.39 2.32
C GLY A 11 11.50 24.49 1.74
N ILE A 12 12.45 24.04 2.55
CA ILE A 12 13.53 23.12 2.14
C ILE A 12 13.10 21.68 2.47
N PHE A 13 13.17 20.78 1.47
CA PHE A 13 12.83 19.39 1.71
C PHE A 13 13.87 18.74 2.65
N PRO A 14 13.44 18.04 3.73
CA PRO A 14 14.37 17.41 4.66
C PRO A 14 15.20 16.33 3.98
N ASN A 15 16.46 16.20 4.37
CA ASN A 15 17.44 15.32 3.72
C ASN A 15 17.95 14.18 4.61
N THR A 16 17.38 13.98 5.80
CA THR A 16 17.66 12.82 6.64
C THR A 16 16.51 11.85 6.64
N TYR A 17 16.80 10.54 6.75
CA TYR A 17 15.74 9.51 6.80
C TYR A 17 14.71 9.80 7.90
N LYS A 18 15.14 10.23 9.06
CA LYS A 18 14.27 10.51 10.20
C LYS A 18 13.28 11.64 9.90
N GLU A 19 13.75 12.77 9.44
CA GLU A 19 12.91 13.93 9.13
C GLU A 19 11.95 13.63 7.96
N ILE A 20 12.43 12.93 6.92
CA ILE A 20 11.57 12.47 5.80
C ILE A 20 10.45 11.57 6.33
N ARG A 21 10.78 10.66 7.24
CA ARG A 21 9.82 9.71 7.83
C ARG A 21 8.77 10.40 8.72
N GLU A 22 9.09 11.53 9.31
CA GLU A 22 8.18 12.34 10.14
C GLU A 22 7.17 13.16 9.32
N LEU A 23 7.32 13.24 8.00
CA LEU A 23 6.36 13.93 7.13
C LEU A 23 5.03 13.17 7.08
N PRO A 24 3.88 13.86 7.18
CA PRO A 24 2.57 13.24 7.10
C PRO A 24 2.36 12.44 5.80
N GLY A 25 1.94 11.18 5.92
CA GLY A 25 1.73 10.27 4.81
C GLY A 25 2.99 9.53 4.32
N VAL A 26 4.16 9.81 4.92
CA VAL A 26 5.40 9.12 4.57
C VAL A 26 5.64 7.95 5.52
N GLY A 27 5.67 6.74 4.97
CA GLY A 27 6.02 5.51 5.66
C GLY A 27 7.50 5.14 5.50
N ASP A 28 7.94 4.07 6.19
CA ASP A 28 9.34 3.60 6.14
C ASP A 28 9.83 3.34 4.72
N TYR A 29 8.98 2.72 3.88
CA TYR A 29 9.29 2.48 2.47
C TYR A 29 9.54 3.80 1.70
N THR A 30 8.60 4.74 1.80
CA THR A 30 8.73 6.02 1.10
C THR A 30 9.94 6.81 1.60
N ALA A 31 10.14 6.83 2.92
CA ALA A 31 11.30 7.50 3.52
C ALA A 31 12.62 6.87 3.04
N GLY A 32 12.72 5.53 3.02
CA GLY A 32 13.90 4.83 2.52
C GLY A 32 14.15 5.08 1.03
N ALA A 33 13.09 5.06 0.22
CA ALA A 33 13.20 5.33 -1.22
C ALA A 33 13.67 6.77 -1.49
N VAL A 34 13.04 7.77 -0.86
CA VAL A 34 13.43 9.18 -1.03
C VAL A 34 14.86 9.42 -0.51
N ALA A 35 15.18 8.92 0.69
CA ALA A 35 16.50 9.09 1.28
C ALA A 35 17.60 8.49 0.41
N SER A 36 17.37 7.31 -0.17
CA SER A 36 18.40 6.64 -0.97
C SER A 36 18.50 7.18 -2.40
N ILE A 37 17.36 7.45 -3.05
CA ILE A 37 17.34 7.86 -4.46
C ILE A 37 17.68 9.35 -4.62
N ALA A 38 17.09 10.20 -3.79
CA ALA A 38 17.29 11.64 -3.92
C ALA A 38 18.51 12.16 -3.15
N PHE A 39 18.88 11.51 -2.03
CA PHE A 39 19.94 12.00 -1.16
C PHE A 39 21.13 11.05 -1.00
N GLY A 40 21.11 9.89 -1.68
CA GLY A 40 22.22 8.94 -1.64
C GLY A 40 22.48 8.31 -0.26
N LEU A 41 21.49 8.32 0.63
CA LEU A 41 21.64 7.73 1.95
C LEU A 41 21.50 6.20 1.88
N PRO A 42 22.34 5.41 2.55
CA PRO A 42 22.30 3.96 2.50
C PRO A 42 21.14 3.40 3.35
N THR A 43 19.91 3.73 2.98
CA THR A 43 18.69 3.32 3.66
C THR A 43 17.87 2.37 2.78
N PRO A 44 17.53 1.16 3.24
CA PRO A 44 16.69 0.23 2.49
C PRO A 44 15.27 0.76 2.27
N ALA A 45 14.71 0.50 1.10
CA ALA A 45 13.31 0.74 0.76
C ALA A 45 12.57 -0.59 0.58
N VAL A 46 11.93 -1.08 1.63
CA VAL A 46 11.32 -2.42 1.66
C VAL A 46 9.81 -2.34 1.45
N ASP A 47 9.37 -2.78 0.28
CA ASP A 47 7.95 -2.98 -0.08
C ASP A 47 7.63 -4.47 -0.27
N GLY A 48 6.41 -4.77 -0.73
CA GLY A 48 6.01 -6.15 -1.01
C GLY A 48 6.79 -6.82 -2.15
N ASN A 49 7.32 -6.06 -3.10
CA ASN A 49 8.16 -6.58 -4.17
C ASN A 49 9.52 -7.01 -3.62
N VAL A 50 10.15 -6.13 -2.86
CA VAL A 50 11.45 -6.39 -2.21
C VAL A 50 11.35 -7.58 -1.25
N LEU A 51 10.30 -7.65 -0.42
CA LEU A 51 10.06 -8.79 0.48
C LEU A 51 9.99 -10.12 -0.29
N ARG A 52 9.27 -10.15 -1.43
CA ARG A 52 9.16 -11.33 -2.28
C ARG A 52 10.50 -11.73 -2.89
N VAL A 53 11.20 -10.75 -3.45
CA VAL A 53 12.51 -10.98 -4.07
C VAL A 53 13.49 -11.55 -3.06
N VAL A 54 13.63 -10.91 -1.90
CA VAL A 54 14.54 -11.34 -0.84
C VAL A 54 14.15 -12.72 -0.32
N ALA A 55 12.87 -12.98 -0.03
CA ALA A 55 12.42 -14.29 0.44
C ALA A 55 12.75 -15.40 -0.55
N ARG A 56 12.61 -15.17 -1.87
CA ARG A 56 12.99 -16.17 -2.89
C ARG A 56 14.50 -16.34 -3.02
N ILE A 57 15.26 -15.25 -3.03
CA ILE A 57 16.72 -15.30 -3.12
C ILE A 57 17.32 -16.06 -1.94
N THR A 58 16.87 -15.77 -0.73
CA THR A 58 17.39 -16.39 0.50
C THR A 58 16.75 -17.75 0.84
N GLY A 59 15.64 -18.13 0.18
CA GLY A 59 14.85 -19.30 0.54
C GLY A 59 14.09 -19.14 1.86
N ASP A 60 13.82 -17.92 2.29
CA ASP A 60 13.18 -17.63 3.58
C ASP A 60 11.69 -18.01 3.55
N GLU A 61 11.28 -18.87 4.47
CA GLU A 61 9.93 -19.41 4.64
C GLU A 61 9.06 -18.55 5.60
N GLY A 62 9.59 -17.44 6.09
CA GLY A 62 8.84 -16.53 6.93
C GLY A 62 7.69 -15.85 6.16
N ASP A 63 6.55 -15.68 6.83
CA ASP A 63 5.41 -14.99 6.26
C ASP A 63 5.74 -13.50 6.00
N ILE A 64 5.80 -13.13 4.71
CA ILE A 64 6.14 -11.76 4.28
C ILE A 64 5.11 -10.71 4.66
N SER A 65 3.93 -11.11 5.14
CA SER A 65 2.90 -10.17 5.61
C SER A 65 3.13 -9.68 7.04
N THR A 66 4.08 -10.26 7.76
CA THR A 66 4.34 -9.93 9.16
C THR A 66 5.31 -8.76 9.34
N PRO A 67 5.10 -7.91 10.35
CA PRO A 67 6.06 -6.85 10.70
C PRO A 67 7.45 -7.39 11.06
N ALA A 68 7.51 -8.58 11.67
CA ALA A 68 8.77 -9.22 12.03
C ALA A 68 9.63 -9.57 10.80
N MET A 69 9.00 -10.13 9.75
CA MET A 69 9.69 -10.41 8.49
C MET A 69 10.17 -9.12 7.82
N LYS A 70 9.31 -8.10 7.77
CA LYS A 70 9.71 -6.80 7.21
C LYS A 70 10.91 -6.20 7.94
N LYS A 71 10.91 -6.23 9.27
CA LYS A 71 12.02 -5.76 10.09
C LYS A 71 13.31 -6.53 9.78
N ARG A 72 13.26 -7.87 9.77
CA ARG A 72 14.41 -8.74 9.48
C ARG A 72 15.01 -8.46 8.10
N VAL A 73 14.16 -8.34 7.07
CA VAL A 73 14.62 -8.01 5.71
C VAL A 73 15.23 -6.61 5.65
N THR A 74 14.63 -5.64 6.31
CA THR A 74 15.17 -4.27 6.36
C THR A 74 16.56 -4.26 7.02
N GLU A 75 16.73 -4.95 8.14
CA GLU A 75 18.02 -5.06 8.85
C GLU A 75 19.07 -5.78 8.00
N ALA A 76 18.70 -6.86 7.31
CA ALA A 76 19.61 -7.58 6.42
C ALA A 76 20.06 -6.72 5.23
N LEU A 77 19.12 -6.01 4.59
CA LEU A 77 19.44 -5.12 3.47
C LEU A 77 20.30 -3.92 3.89
N ALA A 78 20.12 -3.41 5.10
CA ALA A 78 20.96 -2.33 5.64
C ALA A 78 22.45 -2.74 5.79
N GLN A 79 22.75 -4.04 5.90
CA GLN A 79 24.13 -4.54 5.98
C GLN A 79 24.80 -4.67 4.60
N VAL A 80 24.02 -4.77 3.53
CA VAL A 80 24.55 -5.10 2.18
C VAL A 80 24.29 -3.99 1.16
N ILE A 81 23.53 -2.97 1.51
CA ILE A 81 23.26 -1.84 0.59
C ILE A 81 24.57 -1.12 0.27
N PRO A 82 24.92 -0.91 -1.01
CA PRO A 82 26.17 -0.24 -1.37
C PRO A 82 26.11 1.23 -1.01
N LEU A 83 27.22 1.74 -0.43
CA LEU A 83 27.31 3.13 0.04
C LEU A 83 27.43 4.15 -1.11
N ASP A 84 27.96 3.71 -2.25
CA ASP A 84 28.18 4.53 -3.45
C ASP A 84 26.95 4.61 -4.38
N ALA A 85 26.04 3.66 -4.32
CA ALA A 85 24.89 3.57 -5.19
C ALA A 85 23.60 3.04 -4.50
N PRO A 86 23.21 3.54 -3.31
CA PRO A 86 22.08 2.98 -2.56
C PRO A 86 20.74 3.16 -3.27
N GLY A 87 20.55 4.28 -4.00
CA GLY A 87 19.35 4.52 -4.78
C GLY A 87 19.19 3.54 -5.94
N ALA A 88 20.26 3.28 -6.70
CA ALA A 88 20.25 2.30 -7.78
C ALA A 88 19.98 0.89 -7.26
N TYR A 89 20.55 0.51 -6.13
CA TYR A 89 20.31 -0.78 -5.48
C TYR A 89 18.83 -0.98 -5.11
N ASN A 90 18.22 0.00 -4.46
CA ASN A 90 16.80 -0.06 -4.12
C ASN A 90 15.91 -0.14 -5.37
N GLN A 91 16.19 0.69 -6.38
CA GLN A 91 15.45 0.65 -7.65
C GLN A 91 15.59 -0.71 -8.34
N ALA A 92 16.78 -1.27 -8.42
CA ALA A 92 17.00 -2.59 -9.00
C ALA A 92 16.20 -3.70 -8.30
N LEU A 93 16.11 -3.70 -6.97
CA LEU A 93 15.28 -4.66 -6.23
C LEU A 93 13.79 -4.47 -6.50
N MET A 94 13.31 -3.23 -6.58
CA MET A 94 11.91 -2.93 -6.90
C MET A 94 11.55 -3.37 -8.32
N GLU A 95 12.38 -3.03 -9.31
CA GLU A 95 12.18 -3.37 -10.72
C GLU A 95 12.28 -4.88 -10.95
N LEU A 96 13.24 -5.56 -10.31
CA LEU A 96 13.34 -7.00 -10.34
C LEU A 96 12.04 -7.65 -9.85
N GLY A 97 11.47 -7.13 -8.76
CA GLY A 97 10.18 -7.58 -8.25
C GLY A 97 9.01 -7.27 -9.18
N ALA A 98 8.99 -6.10 -9.81
CA ALA A 98 7.89 -5.68 -10.66
C ALA A 98 7.88 -6.38 -12.03
N MET A 99 9.06 -6.62 -12.63
CA MET A 99 9.17 -7.03 -14.02
C MET A 99 9.60 -8.49 -14.23
N VAL A 100 10.33 -9.08 -13.29
CA VAL A 100 10.94 -10.40 -13.46
C VAL A 100 10.46 -11.38 -12.39
N CYS A 101 10.60 -11.03 -11.12
CA CYS A 101 10.20 -11.86 -9.99
C CYS A 101 8.72 -11.66 -9.66
N LEU A 102 7.83 -12.05 -10.57
CA LEU A 102 6.40 -11.71 -10.54
C LEU A 102 5.67 -12.30 -9.32
N PRO A 103 4.62 -11.59 -8.81
CA PRO A 103 3.84 -12.04 -7.65
C PRO A 103 2.83 -13.13 -7.99
N ASN A 104 2.34 -13.15 -9.23
CA ASN A 104 1.29 -14.06 -9.71
C ASN A 104 1.81 -14.85 -10.92
N GLY A 105 1.52 -16.15 -10.96
CA GLY A 105 2.03 -17.02 -12.01
C GLY A 105 3.52 -17.36 -11.85
N ALA A 106 4.12 -17.90 -12.91
CA ALA A 106 5.54 -18.25 -12.91
C ALA A 106 6.42 -16.99 -13.06
N PRO A 107 7.40 -16.78 -12.18
CA PRO A 107 8.38 -15.71 -12.36
C PRO A 107 9.30 -16.01 -13.56
N LEU A 108 9.85 -14.96 -14.17
CA LEU A 108 10.72 -15.08 -15.34
C LEU A 108 12.17 -15.39 -14.93
N CYS A 109 12.37 -16.51 -14.26
CA CYS A 109 13.65 -16.88 -13.64
C CYS A 109 14.81 -16.98 -14.64
N GLU A 110 14.55 -17.43 -15.87
CA GLU A 110 15.57 -17.52 -16.93
C GLU A 110 16.10 -16.15 -17.39
N LYS A 111 15.31 -15.09 -17.17
CA LYS A 111 15.70 -13.69 -17.47
C LYS A 111 16.24 -12.98 -16.22
N CYS A 112 16.26 -13.64 -15.07
CA CYS A 112 16.64 -13.02 -13.81
C CYS A 112 18.16 -12.92 -13.66
N PRO A 113 18.75 -11.74 -13.52
CA PRO A 113 20.19 -11.59 -13.34
C PRO A 113 20.69 -12.23 -12.04
N ALA A 114 19.81 -12.42 -11.04
CA ALA A 114 20.12 -13.03 -9.76
C ALA A 114 19.74 -14.54 -9.69
N ALA A 115 19.40 -15.19 -10.81
CA ALA A 115 18.95 -16.58 -10.82
C ALA A 115 19.99 -17.56 -10.19
N HIS A 116 21.27 -17.32 -10.46
CA HIS A 116 22.38 -18.13 -9.94
C HIS A 116 22.58 -18.03 -8.42
N LEU A 117 22.02 -17.00 -7.77
CA LEU A 117 22.06 -16.80 -6.32
C LEU A 117 20.73 -17.18 -5.64
N CYS A 118 19.69 -17.48 -6.44
CA CYS A 118 18.34 -17.63 -5.91
C CYS A 118 18.09 -19.06 -5.38
N ALA A 119 17.99 -19.20 -4.06
CA ALA A 119 17.72 -20.49 -3.42
C ALA A 119 16.36 -21.09 -3.87
N ALA A 120 15.31 -20.28 -3.99
CA ALA A 120 14.01 -20.76 -4.45
C ALA A 120 14.06 -21.31 -5.89
N TYR A 121 14.84 -20.70 -6.77
CA TYR A 121 14.99 -21.17 -8.15
C TYR A 121 15.78 -22.47 -8.20
N GLN A 122 16.92 -22.54 -7.49
CA GLN A 122 17.75 -23.72 -7.43
C GLN A 122 17.04 -24.95 -6.84
N GLN A 123 16.13 -24.70 -5.90
CA GLN A 123 15.33 -25.73 -5.23
C GLN A 123 13.98 -26.04 -5.93
N GLY A 124 13.65 -25.37 -7.03
CA GLY A 124 12.36 -25.53 -7.72
C GLY A 124 11.14 -24.98 -6.94
N ARG A 125 11.37 -24.12 -5.93
CA ARG A 125 10.35 -23.65 -4.98
C ARG A 125 9.84 -22.24 -5.25
N THR A 126 10.01 -21.71 -6.44
CA THR A 126 9.55 -20.34 -6.79
C THR A 126 8.04 -20.15 -6.71
N GLY A 127 7.25 -21.23 -6.84
CA GLY A 127 5.80 -21.22 -6.68
C GLY A 127 5.34 -21.29 -5.22
N GLU A 128 6.18 -21.80 -4.30
CA GLU A 128 5.88 -21.90 -2.86
C GLU A 128 6.29 -20.63 -2.11
N LEU A 129 7.36 -19.99 -2.57
CA LEU A 129 7.89 -18.76 -1.96
C LEU A 129 7.49 -17.52 -2.77
N PRO A 130 7.20 -16.42 -2.10
CA PRO A 130 7.23 -16.23 -0.65
C PRO A 130 6.01 -16.82 0.04
N VAL A 131 6.16 -17.25 1.28
CA VAL A 131 5.03 -17.61 2.14
C VAL A 131 4.23 -16.37 2.49
N LYS A 132 2.91 -16.46 2.38
CA LYS A 132 1.98 -15.38 2.72
C LYS A 132 0.72 -15.97 3.34
N ALA A 133 0.39 -15.53 4.53
CA ALA A 133 -0.85 -15.92 5.17
C ALA A 133 -2.07 -15.57 4.29
N PRO A 134 -3.09 -16.44 4.27
CA PRO A 134 -4.33 -16.15 3.55
C PRO A 134 -4.93 -14.85 4.08
N LYS A 135 -5.43 -14.02 3.17
CA LYS A 135 -6.13 -12.80 3.56
C LYS A 135 -7.40 -13.18 4.33
N LYS A 136 -7.66 -12.46 5.43
CA LYS A 136 -8.96 -12.54 6.10
C LYS A 136 -10.06 -12.25 5.08
N SER A 137 -11.18 -12.98 5.19
CA SER A 137 -12.37 -12.69 4.36
C SER A 137 -12.78 -11.23 4.52
N ARG A 138 -13.14 -10.60 3.42
CA ARG A 138 -13.67 -9.25 3.47
C ARG A 138 -15.04 -9.29 4.14
N ARG A 139 -15.30 -8.31 5.02
CA ARG A 139 -16.64 -8.08 5.54
C ARG A 139 -17.49 -7.55 4.40
N GLU A 140 -18.59 -8.21 4.12
CA GLU A 140 -19.60 -7.75 3.17
C GLU A 140 -20.69 -7.01 3.96
N GLU A 141 -21.06 -5.83 3.50
CA GLU A 141 -22.14 -5.03 4.06
C GLU A 141 -23.09 -4.64 2.94
N GLU A 142 -24.35 -5.00 3.11
CA GLU A 142 -25.41 -4.54 2.22
C GLU A 142 -25.92 -3.18 2.69
N ARG A 143 -25.89 -2.20 1.82
CA ARG A 143 -26.35 -0.84 2.10
C ARG A 143 -27.25 -0.32 1.00
N THR A 144 -28.29 0.41 1.40
CA THR A 144 -29.07 1.22 0.49
C THR A 144 -28.46 2.60 0.38
N VAL A 145 -28.07 3.00 -0.83
CA VAL A 145 -27.54 4.33 -1.14
C VAL A 145 -28.67 5.18 -1.72
N TYR A 146 -28.85 6.36 -1.19
CA TYR A 146 -29.91 7.29 -1.58
C TYR A 146 -29.33 8.42 -2.42
N LEU A 147 -29.75 8.52 -3.68
CA LEU A 147 -29.49 9.67 -4.53
C LEU A 147 -30.66 10.65 -4.35
N LEU A 148 -30.51 11.59 -3.42
CA LEU A 148 -31.56 12.54 -3.06
C LEU A 148 -31.37 13.82 -3.86
N PHE A 149 -32.33 14.14 -4.69
CA PHE A 149 -32.34 15.34 -5.51
C PHE A 149 -33.37 16.35 -4.98
N TRP A 150 -32.98 17.58 -4.96
CA TRP A 150 -33.87 18.75 -4.72
C TRP A 150 -33.51 19.83 -5.73
N GLU A 151 -34.44 20.17 -6.62
CA GLU A 151 -34.17 21.02 -7.79
C GLU A 151 -32.94 20.53 -8.54
N ASP A 152 -31.92 21.36 -8.76
CA ASP A 152 -30.67 21.03 -9.43
C ASP A 152 -29.56 20.52 -8.47
N CYS A 153 -29.91 20.25 -7.20
CA CYS A 153 -28.96 19.85 -6.17
C CYS A 153 -29.08 18.38 -5.84
N VAL A 154 -27.94 17.77 -5.48
CA VAL A 154 -27.88 16.41 -4.92
C VAL A 154 -27.35 16.45 -3.50
N ALA A 155 -27.97 15.68 -2.61
CA ALA A 155 -27.54 15.63 -1.22
C ALA A 155 -26.26 14.78 -1.06
N LEU A 156 -25.28 15.32 -0.37
CA LEU A 156 -24.08 14.62 0.08
C LEU A 156 -23.94 14.78 1.58
N ARG A 157 -23.37 13.74 2.23
CA ARG A 157 -22.99 13.82 3.63
C ARG A 157 -21.49 13.59 3.79
N ARG A 158 -20.91 14.17 4.82
CA ARG A 158 -19.50 13.93 5.14
C ARG A 158 -19.40 12.71 6.05
N ARG A 159 -18.48 11.80 5.72
CA ARG A 159 -18.19 10.64 6.57
C ARG A 159 -17.61 11.08 7.91
N PRO A 160 -17.76 10.25 8.96
CA PRO A 160 -17.15 10.52 10.26
C PRO A 160 -15.64 10.80 10.15
N ALA A 161 -15.12 11.56 11.11
CA ALA A 161 -13.68 11.91 11.16
C ALA A 161 -12.75 10.72 11.43
N LYS A 162 -13.31 9.55 11.76
CA LYS A 162 -12.56 8.31 12.01
C LYS A 162 -13.20 7.13 11.28
N GLY A 163 -12.41 6.13 10.90
CA GLY A 163 -12.86 4.91 10.23
C GLY A 163 -12.55 4.91 8.74
N LEU A 164 -13.19 3.98 8.01
CA LEU A 164 -12.98 3.80 6.58
C LEU A 164 -13.38 5.06 5.80
N LEU A 165 -12.47 5.57 4.96
CA LEU A 165 -12.66 6.77 4.14
C LEU A 165 -13.09 8.00 4.95
N ALA A 166 -12.51 8.17 6.14
CA ALA A 166 -12.82 9.25 7.08
C ALA A 166 -12.77 10.63 6.42
N GLY A 167 -13.79 11.44 6.69
CA GLY A 167 -13.89 12.83 6.22
C GLY A 167 -14.17 13.02 4.72
N LEU A 168 -14.28 11.97 3.92
CA LEU A 168 -14.70 12.06 2.53
C LEU A 168 -16.20 12.29 2.42
N TRP A 169 -16.64 12.81 1.28
CA TRP A 169 -18.04 12.97 0.94
C TRP A 169 -18.62 11.68 0.35
N GLU A 170 -19.85 11.34 0.74
CA GLU A 170 -20.58 10.20 0.23
C GLU A 170 -22.06 10.56 0.02
N TYR A 171 -22.75 9.78 -0.80
CA TYR A 171 -24.21 9.83 -0.83
C TYR A 171 -24.76 9.30 0.50
N PRO A 172 -25.88 9.88 1.02
CA PRO A 172 -26.59 9.32 2.16
C PRO A 172 -26.85 7.82 1.97
N ASN A 173 -26.57 7.03 2.97
CA ASN A 173 -26.75 5.59 2.90
C ASN A 173 -27.07 5.01 4.29
N ALA A 174 -27.76 3.88 4.33
CA ALA A 174 -28.12 3.14 5.53
C ALA A 174 -27.97 1.63 5.29
N PRO A 175 -27.91 0.80 6.34
CA PRO A 175 -28.04 -0.65 6.21
C PRO A 175 -29.26 -1.03 5.37
N ALA A 176 -29.13 -2.09 4.57
CA ALA A 176 -30.24 -2.57 3.75
C ALA A 176 -31.43 -2.97 4.63
N GLY A 177 -32.64 -2.59 4.22
CA GLY A 177 -33.87 -2.89 4.94
C GLY A 177 -34.25 -1.86 6.02
N GLU A 178 -33.41 -0.86 6.32
CA GLU A 178 -33.80 0.25 7.20
C GLU A 178 -34.60 1.33 6.44
N ASP A 179 -35.65 1.85 7.08
CA ASP A 179 -36.38 3.01 6.58
C ASP A 179 -35.65 4.30 6.99
N ALA A 180 -34.56 4.56 6.31
CA ALA A 180 -33.72 5.71 6.60
C ALA A 180 -34.36 7.02 6.19
N LEU A 181 -35.23 7.05 5.16
CA LEU A 181 -35.90 8.28 4.74
C LEU A 181 -36.80 8.83 5.84
N SER A 182 -37.64 7.95 6.45
CA SER A 182 -38.46 8.36 7.58
C SER A 182 -37.63 8.78 8.79
N GLN A 183 -36.53 8.06 9.10
CA GLN A 183 -35.60 8.44 10.18
C GLN A 183 -34.97 9.83 9.96
N TRP A 184 -34.73 10.21 8.72
CA TRP A 184 -34.20 11.54 8.36
C TRP A 184 -35.29 12.60 8.19
N GLY A 185 -36.57 12.27 8.39
CA GLY A 185 -37.70 13.16 8.21
C GLY A 185 -37.94 13.55 6.75
N LEU A 186 -37.55 12.71 5.80
CA LEU A 186 -37.67 12.97 4.37
C LEU A 186 -38.90 12.26 3.78
N HIS A 187 -39.70 13.00 3.04
CA HIS A 187 -40.90 12.49 2.36
C HIS A 187 -40.76 12.71 0.85
N PRO A 188 -40.21 11.70 0.13
CA PRO A 188 -39.92 11.82 -1.30
C PRO A 188 -41.24 11.92 -2.10
N VAL A 189 -41.28 12.84 -3.06
CA VAL A 189 -42.40 13.00 -4.00
C VAL A 189 -42.39 11.88 -5.05
N LYS A 190 -41.20 11.42 -5.43
CA LYS A 190 -40.98 10.35 -6.39
C LYS A 190 -39.78 9.49 -5.95
N THR A 191 -39.93 8.21 -6.09
CA THR A 191 -38.87 7.23 -5.79
C THR A 191 -38.69 6.30 -6.96
N GLU A 192 -37.43 6.09 -7.37
CA GLU A 192 -37.04 5.14 -8.41
C GLU A 192 -35.87 4.29 -7.96
N ARG A 193 -35.83 3.02 -8.39
CA ARG A 193 -34.66 2.16 -8.14
C ARG A 193 -33.65 2.33 -9.25
N ALA A 194 -32.47 2.87 -8.94
CA ALA A 194 -31.42 3.10 -9.93
C ALA A 194 -30.66 1.83 -10.33
N GLY A 195 -30.49 0.85 -9.40
CA GLY A 195 -29.77 -0.39 -9.68
C GLY A 195 -29.11 -0.99 -8.44
N THR A 196 -28.24 -1.99 -8.68
CA THR A 196 -27.39 -2.60 -7.65
C THR A 196 -25.95 -2.60 -8.13
N ALA A 197 -25.00 -2.29 -7.24
CA ALA A 197 -23.56 -2.39 -7.49
C ALA A 197 -22.91 -3.30 -6.44
N ARG A 198 -21.82 -3.99 -6.82
CA ARG A 198 -20.98 -4.81 -5.94
C ARG A 198 -19.57 -4.26 -5.86
#